data_36615868636affc6283441e5dbd49107
#
_entry.id   36615868636affc6283441e5dbd49107
#
_cell.length_a   1.000
_cell.length_b   1.000
_cell.length_c   1.000
_cell.angle_alpha   90.00
_cell.angle_beta   90.00
_cell.angle_gamma   90.00
#
_symmetry.space_group_name_H-M   'P 1'
#
loop_
_entity.id
_entity.type
_entity.pdbx_description
1 polymer ?
#
loop_
_entity_poly.entity_id
_entity_poly.type
_entity_poly.pdbx_seq_one_letter_code
_entity_poly.pdbx_strand_id
1 'polypeptide(L)'
;MEQPNKNIKLVSNKNSRVILPNILTLVGVCIGLSSIKFAFDGKFELSIIAVIVAGIIDGLDGRIARLIKGTSKVGKELDSLTDVISFGVAPAFIMYFWSLSEIGRLGWLISLIYVICVALRLARFNVNSEVESSWKDNFFEGIPSPAGGILVLMPLIYSYSEIQLFNPNYKTIVPILFISISILLISKIPTYSLKKIVVPRSTTIFLLLIVALYFGLILIYTFNTLIISGVLYLL
;
A
#
# COMPACT_ATOMS: atom_id res chain seq x y z
N MET A 1 -4.91 13.30 59.40
CA MET A 1 -4.02 13.38 58.22
C MET A 1 -4.54 12.40 57.19
N GLU A 2 -5.43 12.89 56.33
CA GLU A 2 -5.94 12.08 55.18
C GLU A 2 -4.95 12.19 54.02
N GLN A 3 -4.49 11.03 53.52
CA GLN A 3 -3.68 10.98 52.30
C GLN A 3 -4.58 11.22 51.08
N PRO A 4 -4.19 12.06 50.12
CA PRO A 4 -4.97 12.25 48.90
C PRO A 4 -4.84 11.00 48.00
N ASN A 5 -5.99 10.37 47.79
CA ASN A 5 -6.16 9.27 46.86
C ASN A 5 -5.77 9.71 45.45
N LYS A 6 -4.55 9.35 44.98
CA LYS A 6 -4.09 9.55 43.63
C LYS A 6 -4.85 8.57 42.68
N ASN A 7 -6.05 8.97 42.29
CA ASN A 7 -6.72 8.35 41.16
C ASN A 7 -5.84 8.54 39.92
N ILE A 8 -5.08 7.55 39.60
CA ILE A 8 -4.37 7.42 38.31
C ILE A 8 -5.46 7.38 37.23
N LYS A 9 -5.77 8.55 36.63
CA LYS A 9 -6.60 8.62 35.42
C LYS A 9 -5.80 8.00 34.26
N LEU A 10 -5.93 6.69 34.13
CA LEU A 10 -5.21 5.83 33.17
C LEU A 10 -5.59 6.13 31.72
N VAL A 11 -5.89 7.20 31.23
CA VAL A 11 -6.09 7.64 29.83
C VAL A 11 -7.32 8.56 29.69
N SER A 12 -7.09 9.77 29.26
CA SER A 12 -8.17 10.67 28.84
C SER A 12 -8.89 10.05 27.62
N ASN A 13 -10.22 10.09 27.59
CA ASN A 13 -11.07 9.55 26.48
C ASN A 13 -10.65 10.05 25.09
N LYS A 14 -9.95 11.16 24.98
CA LYS A 14 -9.42 11.73 23.74
C LYS A 14 -8.17 10.97 23.26
N ASN A 15 -7.34 10.50 24.19
CA ASN A 15 -6.13 9.74 23.85
C ASN A 15 -6.44 8.30 23.39
N SER A 16 -7.48 7.67 23.95
CA SER A 16 -7.89 6.32 23.57
C SER A 16 -8.31 6.22 22.11
N ARG A 17 -8.92 7.27 21.54
CA ARG A 17 -9.36 7.28 20.13
C ARG A 17 -8.21 7.36 19.14
N VAL A 18 -7.06 7.86 19.54
CA VAL A 18 -5.86 7.94 18.67
C VAL A 18 -5.06 6.65 18.73
N ILE A 19 -5.13 5.90 19.84
CA ILE A 19 -4.33 4.69 20.06
C ILE A 19 -4.73 3.57 19.09
N LEU A 20 -6.03 3.35 18.88
CA LEU A 20 -6.52 2.23 18.06
C LEU A 20 -6.04 2.29 16.60
N PRO A 21 -6.18 3.41 15.86
CA PRO A 21 -5.62 3.50 14.50
C PRO A 21 -4.11 3.28 14.47
N ASN A 22 -3.37 3.92 15.40
CA ASN A 22 -1.91 3.78 15.44
C ASN A 22 -1.46 2.34 15.70
N ILE A 23 -2.19 1.56 16.51
CA ILE A 23 -1.91 0.13 16.69
C ILE A 23 -2.11 -0.62 15.36
N LEU A 24 -3.18 -0.34 14.62
CA LEU A 24 -3.42 -0.99 13.32
C LEU A 24 -2.30 -0.67 12.33
N THR A 25 -1.87 0.59 12.27
CA THR A 25 -0.74 1.02 11.43
C THR A 25 0.54 0.26 11.81
N LEU A 26 0.85 0.11 13.12
CA LEU A 26 2.01 -0.65 13.58
C LEU A 26 1.89 -2.15 13.24
N VAL A 27 0.70 -2.73 13.31
CA VAL A 27 0.46 -4.11 12.85
C VAL A 27 0.73 -4.21 11.34
N GLY A 28 0.33 -3.22 10.54
CA GLY A 28 0.65 -3.11 9.12
C GLY A 28 2.16 -3.14 8.87
N VAL A 29 2.95 -2.37 9.63
CA VAL A 29 4.43 -2.41 9.56
C VAL A 29 4.97 -3.81 9.84
N CYS A 30 4.50 -4.46 10.92
CA CYS A 30 4.96 -5.80 11.27
C CYS A 30 4.69 -6.81 10.15
N ILE A 31 3.52 -6.73 9.51
CA ILE A 31 3.15 -7.61 8.39
C ILE A 31 3.99 -7.28 7.15
N GLY A 32 4.18 -5.99 6.83
CA GLY A 32 5.04 -5.54 5.74
C GLY A 32 6.49 -6.03 5.89
N LEU A 33 7.07 -5.92 7.09
CA LEU A 33 8.40 -6.46 7.37
C LEU A 33 8.42 -8.00 7.32
N SER A 34 7.36 -8.67 7.80
CA SER A 34 7.25 -10.13 7.72
C SER A 34 7.20 -10.62 6.28
N SER A 35 6.67 -9.83 5.34
CA SER A 35 6.67 -10.17 3.92
C SER A 35 8.10 -10.29 3.35
N ILE A 36 9.02 -9.43 3.81
CA ILE A 36 10.45 -9.50 3.44
C ILE A 36 11.06 -10.80 3.97
N LYS A 37 10.74 -11.16 5.21
CA LYS A 37 11.23 -12.42 5.80
C LYS A 37 10.73 -13.65 5.03
N PHE A 38 9.45 -13.66 4.61
CA PHE A 38 8.91 -14.73 3.78
C PHE A 38 9.63 -14.83 2.43
N ALA A 39 9.92 -13.70 1.77
CA ALA A 39 10.67 -13.68 0.53
C ALA A 39 12.11 -14.20 0.72
N PHE A 40 12.78 -13.82 1.81
CA PHE A 40 14.10 -14.32 2.15
C PHE A 40 14.11 -15.85 2.36
N ASP A 41 13.03 -16.40 2.92
CA ASP A 41 12.85 -17.85 3.11
C ASP A 41 12.39 -18.58 1.81
N GLY A 42 12.29 -17.87 0.68
CA GLY A 42 11.82 -18.41 -0.61
C GLY A 42 10.30 -18.62 -0.69
N LYS A 43 9.53 -18.15 0.29
CA LYS A 43 8.07 -18.28 0.37
C LYS A 43 7.39 -17.07 -0.28
N PHE A 44 7.61 -16.89 -1.59
CA PHE A 44 7.14 -15.70 -2.32
C PHE A 44 5.62 -15.55 -2.34
N GLU A 45 4.88 -16.66 -2.39
CA GLU A 45 3.41 -16.64 -2.32
C GLU A 45 2.92 -15.97 -1.03
N LEU A 46 3.43 -16.42 0.14
CA LEU A 46 3.10 -15.80 1.43
C LEU A 46 3.57 -14.35 1.52
N SER A 47 4.67 -14.03 0.88
CA SER A 47 5.20 -12.68 0.80
C SER A 47 4.25 -11.72 0.09
N ILE A 48 3.70 -12.12 -1.07
CA ILE A 48 2.68 -11.36 -1.80
C ILE A 48 1.43 -11.16 -0.94
N ILE A 49 0.92 -12.24 -0.35
CA ILE A 49 -0.28 -12.19 0.51
C ILE A 49 -0.05 -11.24 1.69
N ALA A 50 1.13 -11.26 2.31
CA ALA A 50 1.44 -10.36 3.41
C ALA A 50 1.45 -8.88 2.99
N VAL A 51 1.99 -8.53 1.81
CA VAL A 51 1.92 -7.15 1.27
C VAL A 51 0.47 -6.72 1.04
N ILE A 52 -0.38 -7.61 0.51
CA ILE A 52 -1.80 -7.32 0.28
C ILE A 52 -2.53 -7.09 1.62
N VAL A 53 -2.28 -7.94 2.61
CA VAL A 53 -2.87 -7.80 3.95
C VAL A 53 -2.41 -6.50 4.61
N ALA A 54 -1.12 -6.13 4.47
CA ALA A 54 -0.62 -4.84 4.94
C ALA A 54 -1.38 -3.68 4.27
N GLY A 55 -1.64 -3.75 2.96
CA GLY A 55 -2.42 -2.75 2.23
C GLY A 55 -3.89 -2.66 2.65
N ILE A 56 -4.51 -3.79 2.99
CA ILE A 56 -5.88 -3.78 3.52
C ILE A 56 -5.93 -3.12 4.90
N ILE A 57 -4.96 -3.42 5.77
CA ILE A 57 -4.87 -2.84 7.11
C ILE A 57 -4.64 -1.32 7.02
N ASP A 58 -3.73 -0.87 6.15
CA ASP A 58 -3.47 0.53 5.87
C ASP A 58 -4.74 1.27 5.39
N GLY A 59 -5.50 0.68 4.45
CA GLY A 59 -6.77 1.25 4.03
C GLY A 59 -7.84 1.31 5.13
N LEU A 60 -7.75 0.43 6.14
CA LEU A 60 -8.69 0.37 7.26
C LEU A 60 -8.34 1.37 8.36
N ASP A 61 -7.06 1.50 8.74
CA ASP A 61 -6.65 2.36 9.86
C ASP A 61 -6.95 3.84 9.59
N GLY A 62 -6.72 4.33 8.36
CA GLY A 62 -7.09 5.67 7.96
C GLY A 62 -8.61 5.91 7.94
N ARG A 63 -9.42 4.90 7.60
CA ARG A 63 -10.89 5.00 7.68
C ARG A 63 -11.37 4.99 9.13
N ILE A 64 -10.83 4.11 9.95
CA ILE A 64 -11.15 4.02 11.38
C ILE A 64 -10.77 5.33 12.08
N ALA A 65 -9.57 5.88 11.83
CA ALA A 65 -9.14 7.15 12.40
C ALA A 65 -10.14 8.29 12.12
N ARG A 66 -10.66 8.37 10.90
CA ARG A 66 -11.67 9.37 10.52
C ARG A 66 -13.03 9.11 11.19
N LEU A 67 -13.50 7.87 11.24
CA LEU A 67 -14.78 7.50 11.84
C LEU A 67 -14.84 7.82 13.35
N ILE A 68 -13.77 7.52 14.08
CA ILE A 68 -13.72 7.76 15.55
C ILE A 68 -13.20 9.16 15.91
N LYS A 69 -12.93 10.02 14.90
CA LYS A 69 -12.32 11.35 15.07
C LYS A 69 -11.01 11.29 15.87
N GLY A 70 -10.22 10.25 15.61
CA GLY A 70 -8.95 9.92 16.27
C GLY A 70 -7.72 10.30 15.44
N THR A 71 -7.84 11.20 14.47
CA THR A 71 -6.71 11.67 13.66
C THR A 71 -5.72 12.47 14.48
N SER A 72 -4.42 12.22 14.31
CA SER A 72 -3.33 12.96 14.96
C SER A 72 -2.19 13.21 13.98
N LYS A 73 -1.36 14.23 14.24
CA LYS A 73 -0.15 14.49 13.43
C LYS A 73 0.80 13.29 13.48
N VAL A 74 1.02 12.71 14.65
CA VAL A 74 1.86 11.52 14.82
C VAL A 74 1.30 10.32 14.03
N GLY A 75 -0.03 10.12 14.04
CA GLY A 75 -0.67 9.06 13.26
C GLY A 75 -0.46 9.23 11.75
N LYS A 76 -0.54 10.46 11.22
CA LYS A 76 -0.29 10.75 9.81
C LYS A 76 1.16 10.46 9.39
N GLU A 77 2.14 10.82 10.23
CA GLU A 77 3.55 10.52 9.95
C GLU A 77 3.83 9.01 10.05
N LEU A 78 3.22 8.34 11.04
CA LEU A 78 3.34 6.89 11.20
C LEU A 78 2.77 6.14 9.99
N ASP A 79 1.62 6.54 9.47
CA ASP A 79 0.98 6.06 8.26
C ASP A 79 1.93 6.16 7.04
N SER A 80 2.53 7.34 6.83
CA SER A 80 3.49 7.55 5.75
C SER A 80 4.76 6.69 5.89
N LEU A 81 5.27 6.49 7.11
CA LEU A 81 6.40 5.60 7.35
C LEU A 81 6.04 4.14 7.06
N THR A 82 4.83 3.73 7.44
CA THR A 82 4.29 2.40 7.14
C THR A 82 4.18 2.17 5.64
N ASP A 83 3.69 3.16 4.90
CA ASP A 83 3.59 3.14 3.44
C ASP A 83 4.96 2.92 2.78
N VAL A 84 6.00 3.65 3.22
CA VAL A 84 7.36 3.46 2.68
C VAL A 84 7.84 2.03 2.91
N ILE A 85 7.59 1.46 4.09
CA ILE A 85 8.02 0.12 4.44
C ILE A 85 7.23 -0.93 3.65
N SER A 86 5.90 -0.86 3.68
CA SER A 86 5.01 -1.90 3.14
C SER A 86 4.90 -1.88 1.62
N PHE A 87 5.00 -0.70 0.99
CA PHE A 87 4.82 -0.54 -0.46
C PHE A 87 6.08 -0.05 -1.19
N GLY A 88 7.11 0.39 -0.46
CA GLY A 88 8.41 0.74 -1.00
C GLY A 88 9.43 -0.37 -0.74
N VAL A 89 9.83 -0.52 0.52
CA VAL A 89 10.91 -1.42 0.92
C VAL A 89 10.54 -2.88 0.69
N ALA A 90 9.37 -3.32 1.17
CA ALA A 90 8.98 -4.73 1.08
C ALA A 90 8.89 -5.23 -0.37
N PRO A 91 8.16 -4.60 -1.31
CA PRO A 91 8.13 -5.02 -2.70
C PRO A 91 9.52 -4.99 -3.37
N ALA A 92 10.36 -4.00 -3.05
CA ALA A 92 11.72 -3.91 -3.57
C ALA A 92 12.57 -5.12 -3.17
N PHE A 93 12.55 -5.51 -1.88
CA PHE A 93 13.28 -6.67 -1.38
C PHE A 93 12.73 -7.99 -1.91
N ILE A 94 11.39 -8.13 -1.97
CA ILE A 94 10.74 -9.33 -2.53
C ILE A 94 11.22 -9.57 -3.95
N MET A 95 11.16 -8.54 -4.79
CA MET A 95 11.56 -8.65 -6.19
C MET A 95 13.07 -8.75 -6.36
N TYR A 96 13.85 -8.17 -5.45
CA TYR A 96 15.28 -8.35 -5.41
C TYR A 96 15.65 -9.82 -5.17
N PHE A 97 15.08 -10.45 -4.16
CA PHE A 97 15.33 -11.87 -3.88
C PHE A 97 14.81 -12.80 -4.97
N TRP A 98 13.69 -12.45 -5.62
CA TRP A 98 13.10 -13.29 -6.64
C TRP A 98 13.81 -13.21 -8.01
N SER A 99 14.21 -12.03 -8.47
CA SER A 99 14.70 -11.86 -9.84
C SER A 99 15.86 -10.86 -9.98
N LEU A 100 15.82 -9.69 -9.30
CA LEU A 100 16.80 -8.62 -9.52
C LEU A 100 18.20 -8.98 -9.05
N SER A 101 18.37 -9.88 -8.06
CA SER A 101 19.67 -10.35 -7.57
C SER A 101 20.51 -11.01 -8.67
N GLU A 102 19.87 -11.61 -9.68
CA GLU A 102 20.57 -12.23 -10.81
C GLU A 102 21.29 -11.22 -11.72
N ILE A 103 20.88 -9.94 -11.67
CA ILE A 103 21.50 -8.84 -12.42
C ILE A 103 22.68 -8.22 -11.64
N GLY A 104 22.94 -8.72 -10.43
CA GLY A 104 24.03 -8.27 -9.58
C GLY A 104 23.86 -6.85 -9.05
N ARG A 105 24.91 -6.02 -9.15
CA ARG A 105 24.91 -4.67 -8.56
C ARG A 105 23.84 -3.73 -9.15
N LEU A 106 23.52 -3.89 -10.43
CA LEU A 106 22.48 -3.10 -11.08
C LEU A 106 21.08 -3.42 -10.53
N GLY A 107 20.81 -4.67 -10.22
CA GLY A 107 19.51 -5.05 -9.61
C GLY A 107 19.30 -4.39 -8.25
N TRP A 108 20.36 -4.30 -7.45
CA TRP A 108 20.31 -3.57 -6.17
C TRP A 108 20.07 -2.08 -6.37
N LEU A 109 20.78 -1.45 -7.31
CA LEU A 109 20.62 -0.03 -7.63
C LEU A 109 19.17 0.29 -8.05
N ILE A 110 18.58 -0.55 -8.91
CA ILE A 110 17.18 -0.39 -9.37
C ILE A 110 16.22 -0.48 -8.19
N SER A 111 16.42 -1.43 -7.27
CA SER A 111 15.62 -1.57 -6.05
C SER A 111 15.71 -0.32 -5.17
N LEU A 112 16.93 0.25 -4.98
CA LEU A 112 17.12 1.47 -4.21
C LEU A 112 16.43 2.68 -4.86
N ILE A 113 16.54 2.84 -6.19
CA ILE A 113 15.87 3.93 -6.92
C ILE A 113 14.36 3.87 -6.68
N TYR A 114 13.75 2.70 -6.76
CA TYR A 114 12.33 2.53 -6.51
C TYR A 114 11.94 2.98 -5.09
N VAL A 115 12.66 2.52 -4.05
CA VAL A 115 12.40 2.91 -2.65
C VAL A 115 12.51 4.43 -2.47
N ILE A 116 13.55 5.05 -3.04
CA ILE A 116 13.74 6.50 -3.01
C ILE A 116 12.55 7.22 -3.67
N CYS A 117 12.08 6.72 -4.82
CA CYS A 117 10.94 7.29 -5.53
C CYS A 117 9.65 7.23 -4.70
N VAL A 118 9.39 6.10 -4.00
CA VAL A 118 8.26 5.97 -3.07
C VAL A 118 8.37 6.96 -1.91
N ALA A 119 9.55 7.06 -1.28
CA ALA A 119 9.78 7.99 -0.17
C ALA A 119 9.60 9.45 -0.59
N LEU A 120 10.17 9.86 -1.74
CA LEU A 120 10.01 11.22 -2.28
C LEU A 120 8.56 11.54 -2.61
N ARG A 121 7.82 10.58 -3.16
CA ARG A 121 6.40 10.74 -3.44
C ARG A 121 5.60 11.02 -2.16
N LEU A 122 5.81 10.22 -1.11
CA LEU A 122 5.11 10.38 0.16
C LEU A 122 5.48 11.69 0.86
N ALA A 123 6.76 12.07 0.83
CA ALA A 123 7.22 13.35 1.36
C ALA A 123 6.52 14.52 0.65
N ARG A 124 6.44 14.49 -0.69
CA ARG A 124 5.71 15.50 -1.49
C ARG A 124 4.23 15.55 -1.12
N PHE A 125 3.59 14.39 -0.99
CA PHE A 125 2.17 14.30 -0.63
C PHE A 125 1.91 14.92 0.75
N ASN A 126 2.77 14.67 1.74
CA ASN A 126 2.64 15.25 3.09
C ASN A 126 2.76 16.77 3.08
N VAL A 127 3.76 17.32 2.38
CA VAL A 127 3.94 18.77 2.24
C VAL A 127 2.72 19.42 1.56
N ASN A 128 2.26 18.85 0.44
CA ASN A 128 1.13 19.41 -0.31
C ASN A 128 -0.20 19.31 0.47
N SER A 129 -0.36 18.35 1.36
CA SER A 129 -1.59 18.18 2.15
C SER A 129 -1.74 19.21 3.28
N GLU A 130 -0.71 19.99 3.59
CA GLU A 130 -0.73 21.09 4.57
C GLU A 130 -1.11 22.45 3.94
N VAL A 131 -1.05 22.55 2.60
CA VAL A 131 -1.46 23.75 1.86
C VAL A 131 -2.96 23.68 1.58
N GLU A 132 -3.68 24.78 1.87
CA GLU A 132 -5.15 24.83 1.77
C GLU A 132 -5.70 24.38 0.42
N SER A 133 -6.88 23.75 0.49
CA SER A 133 -7.60 23.11 -0.63
C SER A 133 -7.76 24.03 -1.86
N SER A 134 -7.23 23.59 -2.99
CA SER A 134 -7.46 24.17 -4.31
C SER A 134 -8.31 23.19 -5.15
N TRP A 135 -8.88 23.67 -6.29
CA TRP A 135 -9.62 22.84 -7.25
C TRP A 135 -8.85 21.59 -7.73
N LYS A 136 -7.54 21.52 -7.48
CA LYS A 136 -6.65 20.36 -7.72
C LYS A 136 -6.92 19.14 -6.85
N ASP A 137 -7.74 19.24 -5.80
CA ASP A 137 -8.05 18.13 -4.87
C ASP A 137 -8.79 16.94 -5.51
N ASN A 138 -9.18 17.07 -6.79
CA ASN A 138 -9.88 16.01 -7.52
C ASN A 138 -8.95 14.98 -8.16
N PHE A 139 -7.65 15.27 -8.22
CA PHE A 139 -6.65 14.41 -8.88
C PHE A 139 -5.52 14.09 -7.92
N PHE A 140 -5.06 12.85 -7.93
CA PHE A 140 -3.79 12.50 -7.33
C PHE A 140 -2.67 12.84 -8.32
N GLU A 141 -1.56 13.36 -7.82
CA GLU A 141 -0.33 13.50 -8.61
C GLU A 141 0.43 12.17 -8.57
N GLY A 142 0.57 11.52 -9.72
CA GLY A 142 1.25 10.23 -9.88
C GLY A 142 0.46 9.02 -9.34
N ILE A 143 1.08 7.83 -9.36
CA ILE A 143 0.48 6.59 -8.87
C ILE A 143 0.52 6.53 -7.34
N PRO A 144 -0.56 6.11 -6.63
CA PRO A 144 -0.55 5.86 -5.19
C PRO A 144 0.50 4.82 -4.77
N SER A 145 1.15 4.98 -3.59
CA SER A 145 2.19 4.04 -3.10
C SER A 145 1.70 2.60 -3.03
N PRO A 146 0.49 2.28 -2.52
CA PRO A 146 0.00 0.92 -2.51
C PRO A 146 -0.16 0.33 -3.92
N ALA A 147 -0.65 1.13 -4.88
CA ALA A 147 -0.75 0.68 -6.26
C ALA A 147 0.64 0.44 -6.88
N GLY A 148 1.60 1.34 -6.64
CA GLY A 148 2.99 1.15 -7.07
C GLY A 148 3.59 -0.14 -6.53
N GLY A 149 3.39 -0.43 -5.23
CA GLY A 149 3.86 -1.66 -4.58
C GLY A 149 3.28 -2.93 -5.21
N ILE A 150 1.99 -2.94 -5.52
CA ILE A 150 1.35 -4.08 -6.19
C ILE A 150 1.83 -4.20 -7.64
N LEU A 151 1.95 -3.09 -8.36
CA LEU A 151 2.36 -3.10 -9.76
C LEU A 151 3.79 -3.63 -9.95
N VAL A 152 4.75 -3.31 -9.07
CA VAL A 152 6.10 -3.89 -9.19
C VAL A 152 6.13 -5.39 -8.87
N LEU A 153 5.17 -5.90 -8.09
CA LEU A 153 4.99 -7.32 -7.81
C LEU A 153 4.27 -8.08 -8.94
N MET A 154 3.68 -7.40 -9.95
CA MET A 154 2.90 -8.04 -11.01
C MET A 154 3.61 -9.19 -11.73
N PRO A 155 4.90 -9.12 -12.11
CA PRO A 155 5.60 -10.25 -12.74
C PRO A 155 5.66 -11.48 -11.83
N LEU A 156 5.86 -11.26 -10.52
CA LEU A 156 5.88 -12.33 -9.53
C LEU A 156 4.47 -12.92 -9.36
N ILE A 157 3.44 -12.07 -9.23
CA ILE A 157 2.04 -12.48 -9.16
C ILE A 157 1.66 -13.30 -10.41
N TYR A 158 2.10 -12.87 -11.58
CA TYR A 158 1.86 -13.58 -12.84
C TYR A 158 2.51 -14.98 -12.85
N SER A 159 3.67 -15.15 -12.26
CA SER A 159 4.34 -16.46 -12.17
C SER A 159 3.57 -17.48 -11.32
N TYR A 160 2.72 -17.01 -10.39
CA TYR A 160 1.86 -17.84 -9.53
C TYR A 160 0.42 -17.95 -10.05
N SER A 161 0.08 -17.24 -11.13
CA SER A 161 -1.28 -17.31 -11.69
C SER A 161 -1.46 -18.51 -12.60
N GLU A 162 -2.70 -18.94 -12.72
CA GLU A 162 -3.10 -19.95 -13.72
C GLU A 162 -3.20 -19.37 -15.14
N ILE A 163 -3.31 -18.04 -15.27
CA ILE A 163 -3.43 -17.31 -16.54
C ILE A 163 -2.03 -17.00 -17.08
N GLN A 164 -1.31 -18.02 -17.54
CA GLN A 164 0.00 -17.84 -18.18
C GLN A 164 -0.17 -17.84 -19.71
N LEU A 165 -0.49 -16.67 -20.28
CA LEU A 165 -0.67 -16.50 -21.73
C LEU A 165 0.65 -16.49 -22.51
N PHE A 166 1.77 -16.16 -21.87
CA PHE A 166 3.11 -16.07 -22.45
C PHE A 166 4.18 -16.33 -21.39
N ASN A 167 5.36 -16.76 -21.83
CA ASN A 167 6.53 -16.93 -20.94
C ASN A 167 7.43 -15.68 -21.00
N PRO A 168 7.29 -14.74 -20.07
CA PRO A 168 8.08 -13.52 -20.09
C PRO A 168 9.53 -13.78 -19.66
N ASN A 169 10.46 -13.06 -20.27
CA ASN A 169 11.83 -13.01 -19.75
C ASN A 169 11.90 -12.07 -18.54
N TYR A 170 11.77 -12.62 -17.34
CA TYR A 170 11.74 -11.85 -16.10
C TYR A 170 13.01 -11.02 -15.87
N LYS A 171 14.19 -11.48 -16.31
CA LYS A 171 15.45 -10.73 -16.22
C LYS A 171 15.41 -9.38 -16.94
N THR A 172 14.62 -9.28 -18.00
CA THR A 172 14.48 -8.04 -18.79
C THR A 172 13.25 -7.24 -18.37
N ILE A 173 12.13 -7.91 -18.13
CA ILE A 173 10.85 -7.23 -17.85
C ILE A 173 10.85 -6.58 -16.47
N VAL A 174 11.39 -7.25 -15.43
CA VAL A 174 11.36 -6.74 -14.07
C VAL A 174 12.12 -5.43 -13.92
N PRO A 175 13.37 -5.26 -14.39
CA PRO A 175 14.07 -3.98 -14.32
C PRO A 175 13.35 -2.86 -15.06
N ILE A 176 12.83 -3.14 -16.25
CA ILE A 176 12.09 -2.15 -17.07
C ILE A 176 10.83 -1.68 -16.30
N LEU A 177 10.09 -2.63 -15.73
CA LEU A 177 8.89 -2.33 -14.95
C LEU A 177 9.22 -1.49 -13.71
N PHE A 178 10.29 -1.82 -12.97
CA PHE A 178 10.74 -1.05 -11.82
C PHE A 178 11.04 0.40 -12.17
N ILE A 179 11.80 0.62 -13.25
CA ILE A 179 12.15 1.96 -13.71
C ILE A 179 10.89 2.71 -14.16
N SER A 180 10.02 2.05 -14.92
CA SER A 180 8.77 2.67 -15.41
C SER A 180 7.87 3.10 -14.25
N ILE A 181 7.66 2.24 -13.25
CA ILE A 181 6.83 2.57 -12.08
C ILE A 181 7.50 3.64 -11.21
N SER A 182 8.83 3.61 -11.06
CA SER A 182 9.57 4.65 -10.36
C SER A 182 9.36 6.04 -10.99
N ILE A 183 9.37 6.13 -12.31
CA ILE A 183 9.09 7.36 -13.05
C ILE A 183 7.63 7.79 -12.83
N LEU A 184 6.68 6.86 -12.91
CA LEU A 184 5.26 7.13 -12.70
C LEU A 184 4.95 7.61 -11.27
N LEU A 185 5.64 7.09 -10.26
CA LEU A 185 5.52 7.52 -8.86
C LEU A 185 5.92 8.99 -8.65
N ILE A 186 6.99 9.45 -9.32
CA ILE A 186 7.46 10.83 -9.22
C ILE A 186 6.72 11.77 -10.17
N SER A 187 6.10 11.23 -11.22
CA SER A 187 5.41 12.03 -12.24
C SER A 187 4.29 12.86 -11.64
N LYS A 188 3.98 13.98 -12.31
CA LYS A 188 2.83 14.83 -11.97
C LYS A 188 1.59 14.49 -12.81
N ILE A 189 1.55 13.29 -13.39
CA ILE A 189 0.41 12.85 -14.21
C ILE A 189 -0.81 12.80 -13.29
N PRO A 190 -1.90 13.52 -13.60
CA PRO A 190 -3.10 13.49 -12.79
C PRO A 190 -3.77 12.11 -12.93
N THR A 191 -3.76 11.31 -11.87
CA THR A 191 -4.51 10.08 -11.79
C THR A 191 -5.88 10.34 -11.19
N TYR A 192 -6.91 9.70 -11.75
CA TYR A 192 -8.30 9.95 -11.35
C TYR A 192 -8.54 9.59 -9.89
N SER A 193 -9.04 10.53 -9.12
CA SER A 193 -9.41 10.33 -7.70
C SER A 193 -10.90 10.01 -7.60
N LEU A 194 -11.25 8.80 -7.15
CA LEU A 194 -12.63 8.38 -6.92
C LEU A 194 -13.30 9.08 -5.72
N LYS A 195 -12.65 10.07 -5.09
CA LYS A 195 -13.11 10.71 -3.85
C LYS A 195 -14.47 11.42 -3.95
N LYS A 196 -14.89 11.87 -5.13
CA LYS A 196 -16.12 12.66 -5.34
C LYS A 196 -17.26 11.91 -6.03
N ILE A 197 -17.18 10.61 -6.17
CA ILE A 197 -18.30 9.85 -6.72
C ILE A 197 -19.43 9.82 -5.67
N VAL A 198 -20.47 10.60 -5.92
CA VAL A 198 -21.72 10.55 -5.15
C VAL A 198 -22.53 9.37 -5.67
N VAL A 199 -22.54 8.29 -4.90
CA VAL A 199 -23.32 7.09 -5.23
C VAL A 199 -24.75 7.28 -4.75
N PRO A 200 -25.78 7.25 -5.63
CA PRO A 200 -27.17 7.30 -5.20
C PRO A 200 -27.52 6.07 -4.35
N ARG A 201 -28.41 6.23 -3.37
CA ARG A 201 -28.78 5.17 -2.41
C ARG A 201 -29.25 3.89 -3.08
N SER A 202 -29.95 3.97 -4.21
CA SER A 202 -30.39 2.80 -4.99
C SER A 202 -29.24 1.96 -5.55
N THR A 203 -28.11 2.59 -5.88
CA THR A 203 -26.94 1.91 -6.46
C THR A 203 -25.97 1.39 -5.38
N THR A 204 -26.13 1.83 -4.12
CA THR A 204 -25.24 1.43 -3.00
C THR A 204 -25.27 -0.08 -2.76
N ILE A 205 -26.43 -0.73 -2.89
CA ILE A 205 -26.57 -2.19 -2.70
C ILE A 205 -25.78 -2.94 -3.77
N PHE A 206 -25.88 -2.53 -5.05
CA PHE A 206 -25.11 -3.14 -6.13
C PHE A 206 -23.62 -2.94 -5.95
N LEU A 207 -23.18 -1.76 -5.48
CA LEU A 207 -21.78 -1.49 -5.20
C LEU A 207 -21.25 -2.38 -4.06
N LEU A 208 -22.04 -2.57 -2.99
CA LEU A 208 -21.67 -3.49 -1.90
C LEU A 208 -21.56 -4.94 -2.39
N LEU A 209 -22.47 -5.39 -3.27
CA LEU A 209 -22.40 -6.73 -3.87
C LEU A 209 -21.15 -6.89 -4.74
N ILE A 210 -20.79 -5.89 -5.56
CA ILE A 210 -19.58 -5.91 -6.39
C ILE A 210 -18.33 -5.98 -5.51
N VAL A 211 -18.27 -5.19 -4.45
CA VAL A 211 -17.16 -5.19 -3.50
C VAL A 211 -17.06 -6.54 -2.79
N ALA A 212 -18.16 -7.11 -2.32
CA ALA A 212 -18.19 -8.42 -1.68
C ALA A 212 -17.75 -9.54 -2.65
N LEU A 213 -18.23 -9.49 -3.91
CA LEU A 213 -17.81 -10.42 -4.96
C LEU A 213 -16.31 -10.31 -5.25
N TYR A 214 -15.79 -9.09 -5.35
CA TYR A 214 -14.36 -8.84 -5.58
C TYR A 214 -13.50 -9.42 -4.45
N PHE A 215 -13.89 -9.22 -3.18
CA PHE A 215 -13.21 -9.83 -2.05
C PHE A 215 -13.33 -11.37 -2.06
N GLY A 216 -14.49 -11.91 -2.44
CA GLY A 216 -14.67 -13.36 -2.63
C GLY A 216 -13.75 -13.92 -3.71
N LEU A 217 -13.61 -13.22 -4.83
CA LEU A 217 -12.69 -13.61 -5.92
C LEU A 217 -11.22 -13.55 -5.47
N ILE A 218 -10.83 -12.54 -4.68
CA ILE A 218 -9.48 -12.47 -4.10
C ILE A 218 -9.22 -13.68 -3.20
N LEU A 219 -10.18 -14.13 -2.41
CA LEU A 219 -10.00 -15.27 -1.50
C LEU A 219 -9.87 -16.61 -2.25
N ILE A 220 -10.60 -16.78 -3.37
CA ILE A 220 -10.62 -18.05 -4.12
C ILE A 220 -9.54 -18.06 -5.21
N TYR A 221 -9.41 -16.96 -5.96
CA TYR A 221 -8.52 -16.81 -7.12
C TYR A 221 -7.55 -15.64 -6.93
N THR A 222 -6.80 -15.63 -5.82
CA THR A 222 -5.97 -14.49 -5.38
C THR A 222 -5.12 -13.91 -6.52
N PHE A 223 -4.27 -14.73 -7.14
CA PHE A 223 -3.30 -14.26 -8.14
C PHE A 223 -3.94 -13.84 -9.44
N ASN A 224 -4.96 -14.60 -9.92
CA ASN A 224 -5.68 -14.28 -11.15
C ASN A 224 -6.44 -12.94 -11.01
N THR A 225 -7.11 -12.72 -9.87
CA THR A 225 -7.85 -11.49 -9.59
C THR A 225 -6.92 -10.29 -9.49
N LEU A 226 -5.75 -10.45 -8.87
CA LEU A 226 -4.75 -9.38 -8.77
C LEU A 226 -4.18 -8.99 -10.13
N ILE A 227 -3.93 -9.94 -11.04
CA ILE A 227 -3.46 -9.64 -12.39
C ILE A 227 -4.51 -8.85 -13.16
N ILE A 228 -5.76 -9.34 -13.16
CA ILE A 228 -6.85 -8.65 -13.86
C ILE A 228 -7.04 -7.23 -13.33
N SER A 229 -7.03 -7.06 -12.00
CA SER A 229 -7.18 -5.74 -11.39
C SER A 229 -5.99 -4.82 -11.66
N GLY A 230 -4.75 -5.34 -11.67
CA GLY A 230 -3.56 -4.57 -12.00
C GLY A 230 -3.51 -4.13 -13.46
N VAL A 231 -3.89 -5.01 -14.40
CA VAL A 231 -4.02 -4.64 -15.81
C VAL A 231 -5.13 -3.61 -16.01
N LEU A 232 -6.29 -3.80 -15.38
CA LEU A 232 -7.40 -2.84 -15.45
C LEU A 232 -7.03 -1.46 -14.87
N TYR A 233 -6.17 -1.42 -13.86
CA TYR A 233 -5.69 -0.16 -13.27
C TYR A 233 -4.74 0.60 -14.22
N LEU A 234 -3.99 -0.10 -15.08
CA LEU A 234 -3.04 0.50 -16.03
C LEU A 234 -3.70 0.99 -17.32
N LEU A 235 -4.91 0.48 -17.66
CA LEU A 235 -5.72 0.90 -18.82
C LEU A 235 -6.54 2.16 -18.51
#